data_28513f6258ce020f0291fa3c2f3671b1
#
_entry.id   28513f6258ce020f0291fa3c2f3671b1
#
_cell.length_a   1.000
_cell.length_b   1.000
_cell.length_c   1.000
_cell.angle_alpha   90.00
_cell.angle_beta   90.00
_cell.angle_gamma   90.00
#
_symmetry.space_group_name_H-M   'P 1'
#
loop_
_entity.id
_entity.type
_entity.pdbx_description
1 polymer ?
#
loop_
_entity_poly.entity_id
_entity_poly.type
_entity_poly.pdbx_seq_one_letter_code
_entity_poly.pdbx_strand_id
1 'polypeptide(L)'
;MYIESKIKDFNFILTESIYMNKKELVNRLEYIVCCVGAFAERFSLTNAQAYAYLRRFTGIDFLLECYEAEHTLSIDDAVEDLKYICLQKGGRIS
;
A
#
# COMPACT_ATOMS: atom_id res chain seq x y z
N MET A 1 -4.66 23.51 2.05
CA MET A 1 -3.78 23.08 0.97
C MET A 1 -3.49 21.60 1.05
N TYR A 2 -2.48 21.20 1.84
CA TYR A 2 -2.14 19.79 1.94
C TYR A 2 -3.26 18.96 2.58
N ILE A 3 -3.88 19.50 3.64
CA ILE A 3 -4.98 18.81 4.33
C ILE A 3 -6.19 18.67 3.40
N GLU A 4 -6.51 19.72 2.66
CA GLU A 4 -7.58 19.67 1.68
C GLU A 4 -7.32 18.63 0.61
N SER A 5 -6.08 18.56 0.15
CA SER A 5 -5.67 17.58 -0.85
C SER A 5 -5.87 16.15 -0.32
N LYS A 6 -5.49 15.91 0.94
CA LYS A 6 -5.69 14.60 1.56
C LYS A 6 -7.16 14.26 1.72
N ILE A 7 -7.97 15.22 2.10
CA ILE A 7 -9.40 15.00 2.23
C ILE A 7 -10.02 14.70 0.87
N LYS A 8 -9.58 15.43 -0.16
CA LYS A 8 -10.02 15.17 -1.53
C LYS A 8 -9.63 13.78 -1.98
N ASP A 9 -8.40 13.37 -1.70
CA ASP A 9 -7.93 12.05 -2.08
C ASP A 9 -8.74 10.96 -1.40
N PHE A 10 -9.06 11.15 -0.12
CA PHE A 10 -9.88 10.20 0.61
C PHE A 10 -11.28 10.11 0.02
N ASN A 11 -11.91 11.25 -0.26
CA ASN A 11 -13.22 11.29 -0.88
C ASN A 11 -13.19 10.70 -2.29
N PHE A 12 -12.13 10.95 -3.03
CA PHE A 12 -11.94 10.39 -4.36
C PHE A 12 -11.88 8.86 -4.31
N ILE A 13 -11.14 8.31 -3.35
CA ILE A 13 -11.05 6.86 -3.17
C ILE A 13 -12.42 6.27 -2.85
N LEU A 14 -13.18 6.91 -1.97
CA LEU A 14 -14.53 6.47 -1.63
C LEU A 14 -15.45 6.54 -2.85
N THR A 15 -15.34 7.61 -3.62
CA THR A 15 -16.15 7.80 -4.81
C THR A 15 -15.80 6.75 -5.87
N GLU A 16 -14.52 6.49 -6.07
CA GLU A 16 -14.08 5.44 -6.99
C GLU A 16 -14.55 4.07 -6.54
N SER A 17 -14.56 3.81 -5.24
CA SER A 17 -15.05 2.54 -4.71
C SER A 17 -16.51 2.31 -5.05
N ILE A 18 -17.30 3.38 -5.10
CA ILE A 18 -18.71 3.29 -5.49
C ILE A 18 -18.86 2.96 -6.96
N TYR A 19 -18.04 3.56 -7.82
CA TYR A 19 -18.13 3.40 -9.27
C TYR A 19 -17.23 2.30 -9.82
N MET A 20 -16.24 1.88 -9.05
CA MET A 20 -15.34 0.82 -9.42
C MET A 20 -16.11 -0.50 -9.46
N ASN A 21 -15.92 -1.31 -10.50
CA ASN A 21 -16.57 -2.61 -10.52
C ASN A 21 -15.97 -3.49 -9.43
N LYS A 22 -16.76 -4.46 -9.01
CA LYS A 22 -16.39 -5.33 -7.89
C LYS A 22 -15.09 -6.09 -8.15
N LYS A 23 -14.86 -6.51 -9.38
CA LYS A 23 -13.64 -7.22 -9.73
C LYS A 23 -12.39 -6.38 -9.54
N GLU A 24 -12.43 -5.12 -9.96
CA GLU A 24 -11.30 -4.21 -9.79
C GLU A 24 -10.99 -3.97 -8.32
N LEU A 25 -12.03 -3.76 -7.52
CA LEU A 25 -11.86 -3.56 -6.09
C LEU A 25 -11.22 -4.78 -5.44
N VAL A 26 -11.72 -5.97 -5.75
CA VAL A 26 -11.18 -7.22 -5.21
C VAL A 26 -9.72 -7.40 -5.63
N ASN A 27 -9.40 -7.12 -6.89
CA ASN A 27 -8.02 -7.24 -7.38
C ASN A 27 -7.06 -6.33 -6.61
N ARG A 28 -7.46 -5.10 -6.34
CA ARG A 28 -6.62 -4.16 -5.59
C ARG A 28 -6.44 -4.62 -4.15
N LEU A 29 -7.50 -5.09 -3.51
CA LEU A 29 -7.42 -5.59 -2.15
C LEU A 29 -6.55 -6.84 -2.05
N GLU A 30 -6.70 -7.76 -2.98
CA GLU A 30 -5.87 -8.97 -3.03
C GLU A 30 -4.40 -8.63 -3.21
N TYR A 31 -4.10 -7.65 -4.06
CA TYR A 31 -2.74 -7.21 -4.27
C TYR A 31 -2.13 -6.65 -3.00
N ILE A 32 -2.87 -5.80 -2.29
CA ILE A 32 -2.40 -5.23 -1.03
C ILE A 32 -2.13 -6.33 -0.01
N VAL A 33 -3.05 -7.29 0.11
CA VAL A 33 -2.88 -8.41 1.05
C VAL A 33 -1.62 -9.22 0.70
N CYS A 34 -1.40 -9.48 -0.58
CA CYS A 34 -0.19 -10.19 -1.03
C CYS A 34 1.07 -9.44 -0.68
N CYS A 35 1.08 -8.13 -0.90
CA CYS A 35 2.25 -7.30 -0.60
C CYS A 35 2.52 -7.24 0.91
N VAL A 36 1.48 -7.11 1.73
CA VAL A 36 1.62 -7.10 3.18
C VAL A 36 2.20 -8.44 3.65
N GLY A 37 1.67 -9.55 3.14
CA GLY A 37 2.16 -10.88 3.52
C GLY A 37 3.61 -11.10 3.13
N ALA A 38 3.98 -10.70 1.92
CA ALA A 38 5.36 -10.85 1.44
C ALA A 38 6.31 -9.96 2.24
N PHE A 39 5.89 -8.75 2.56
CA PHE A 39 6.68 -7.83 3.39
C PHE A 39 6.89 -8.42 4.79
N ALA A 40 5.81 -8.95 5.38
CA ALA A 40 5.88 -9.60 6.68
C ALA A 40 6.89 -10.74 6.68
N GLU A 41 6.81 -11.59 5.66
CA GLU A 41 7.71 -12.73 5.54
C GLU A 41 9.17 -12.27 5.39
N ARG A 42 9.42 -11.29 4.53
CA ARG A 42 10.75 -10.77 4.29
C ARG A 42 11.40 -10.26 5.57
N PHE A 43 10.64 -9.57 6.41
CA PHE A 43 11.19 -8.89 7.58
C PHE A 43 10.82 -9.57 8.90
N SER A 44 10.35 -10.79 8.84
CA SER A 44 10.02 -11.61 10.02
C SER A 44 9.03 -10.94 10.95
N LEU A 45 8.00 -10.36 10.35
CA LEU A 45 6.91 -9.71 11.07
C LEU A 45 5.65 -10.55 10.96
N THR A 46 4.72 -10.35 11.88
CA THR A 46 3.36 -10.87 11.66
C THR A 46 2.69 -10.01 10.60
N ASN A 47 1.62 -10.51 10.01
CA ASN A 47 0.87 -9.72 9.03
C ASN A 47 0.33 -8.43 9.66
N ALA A 48 -0.12 -8.50 10.93
CA ALA A 48 -0.62 -7.32 11.64
C ALA A 48 0.49 -6.29 11.84
N GLN A 49 1.69 -6.73 12.21
CA GLN A 49 2.83 -5.84 12.39
C GLN A 49 3.25 -5.21 11.07
N ALA A 50 3.28 -6.00 10.01
CA ALA A 50 3.63 -5.49 8.69
C ALA A 50 2.63 -4.45 8.21
N TYR A 51 1.34 -4.74 8.36
CA TYR A 51 0.30 -3.81 7.96
C TYR A 51 0.41 -2.49 8.75
N ALA A 52 0.58 -2.58 10.07
CA ALA A 52 0.71 -1.39 10.91
C ALA A 52 1.92 -0.55 10.52
N TYR A 53 3.06 -1.20 10.26
CA TYR A 53 4.27 -0.53 9.80
C TYR A 53 4.07 0.17 8.47
N LEU A 54 3.54 -0.57 7.49
CA LEU A 54 3.32 -0.04 6.15
C LEU A 54 2.33 1.12 6.17
N ARG A 55 1.29 1.01 6.98
CA ARG A 55 0.31 2.07 7.11
C ARG A 55 0.93 3.33 7.72
N ARG A 56 1.72 3.16 8.77
CA ARG A 56 2.33 4.28 9.48
C ARG A 56 3.31 5.05 8.59
N PHE A 57 4.08 4.35 7.78
CA PHE A 57 5.14 4.94 6.98
C PHE A 57 4.77 5.04 5.51
N THR A 58 3.50 5.20 5.22
CA THR A 58 2.91 5.50 3.91
C THR A 58 3.04 4.39 2.86
N GLY A 59 3.43 3.19 3.25
CA GLY A 59 3.53 2.08 2.29
C GLY A 59 2.18 1.67 1.71
N ILE A 60 1.13 1.63 2.55
CA ILE A 60 -0.21 1.29 2.06
C ILE A 60 -0.71 2.37 1.11
N ASP A 61 -0.53 3.65 1.46
CA ASP A 61 -0.91 4.75 0.58
C ASP A 61 -0.19 4.66 -0.76
N PHE A 62 1.10 4.32 -0.73
CA PHE A 62 1.89 4.13 -1.94
C PHE A 62 1.29 3.05 -2.83
N LEU A 63 0.93 1.91 -2.26
CA LEU A 63 0.33 0.82 -3.03
C LEU A 63 -1.01 1.22 -3.65
N LEU A 64 -1.80 2.00 -2.94
CA LEU A 64 -3.09 2.48 -3.46
C LEU A 64 -2.88 3.48 -4.59
N GLU A 65 -1.98 4.44 -4.40
CA GLU A 65 -1.74 5.49 -5.39
C GLU A 65 -1.03 4.98 -6.63
N CYS A 66 -0.11 4.04 -6.47
CA CYS A 66 0.73 3.54 -7.54
C CYS A 66 0.33 2.15 -8.01
N TYR A 67 -0.88 1.71 -7.73
CA TYR A 67 -1.32 0.35 -8.06
C TYR A 67 -1.09 0.01 -9.53
N GLU A 68 -1.42 0.92 -10.45
CA GLU A 68 -1.32 0.66 -11.87
C GLU A 68 0.10 0.30 -12.30
N ALA A 69 1.10 0.95 -11.68
CA ALA A 69 2.50 0.66 -11.98
C ALA A 69 3.01 -0.52 -11.16
N GLU A 70 2.72 -0.52 -9.85
CA GLU A 70 3.29 -1.50 -8.94
C GLU A 70 2.81 -2.92 -9.20
N HIS A 71 1.54 -3.10 -9.55
CA HIS A 71 1.02 -4.45 -9.74
C HIS A 71 1.57 -5.14 -10.99
N THR A 72 2.27 -4.41 -11.86
CA THR A 72 2.95 -5.01 -13.01
C THR A 72 4.33 -5.56 -12.65
N LEU A 73 4.82 -5.21 -11.47
CA LEU A 73 6.12 -5.69 -10.98
C LEU A 73 5.96 -7.02 -10.26
N SER A 74 7.09 -7.71 -10.05
CA SER A 74 7.06 -8.88 -9.18
C SER A 74 6.74 -8.45 -7.76
N ILE A 75 6.24 -9.37 -6.94
CA ILE A 75 5.98 -9.08 -5.53
C ILE A 75 7.27 -8.72 -4.81
N ASP A 76 8.39 -9.38 -5.14
CA ASP A 76 9.69 -9.04 -4.55
C ASP A 76 10.10 -7.60 -4.86
N ASP A 77 9.87 -7.15 -6.09
CA ASP A 77 10.16 -5.76 -6.47
C ASP A 77 9.26 -4.80 -5.72
N ALA A 78 7.98 -5.14 -5.57
CA ALA A 78 7.05 -4.30 -4.81
C ALA A 78 7.49 -4.19 -3.34
N VAL A 79 7.98 -5.29 -2.75
CA VAL A 79 8.48 -5.27 -1.38
C VAL A 79 9.70 -4.36 -1.25
N GLU A 80 10.60 -4.39 -2.23
CA GLU A 80 11.76 -3.49 -2.23
C GLU A 80 11.33 -2.03 -2.31
N ASP A 81 10.35 -1.73 -3.15
CA ASP A 81 9.82 -0.38 -3.26
C ASP A 81 9.18 0.06 -1.94
N LEU A 82 8.42 -0.83 -1.31
CA LEU A 82 7.80 -0.53 0.00
C LEU A 82 8.87 -0.24 1.06
N LYS A 83 9.91 -1.04 1.09
CA LYS A 83 11.02 -0.82 2.01
C LYS A 83 11.61 0.57 1.80
N TYR A 84 11.88 0.92 0.55
CA TYR A 84 12.47 2.20 0.22
C TYR A 84 11.56 3.37 0.66
N ILE A 85 10.28 3.28 0.32
CA ILE A 85 9.30 4.32 0.66
C ILE A 85 9.21 4.50 2.18
N CYS A 86 9.11 3.40 2.91
CA CYS A 86 8.98 3.47 4.36
C CYS A 86 10.23 4.05 5.02
N LEU A 87 11.42 3.70 4.54
CA LEU A 87 12.67 4.26 5.05
C LEU A 87 12.74 5.76 4.80
N GLN A 88 12.26 6.22 3.65
CA GLN A 88 12.21 7.66 3.33
C GLN A 88 11.32 8.42 4.29
N LYS A 89 10.34 7.77 4.88
CA LYS A 89 9.39 8.38 5.81
C LYS A 89 9.75 8.16 7.28
N GLY A 90 10.94 7.67 7.55
CA GLY A 90 11.43 7.51 8.90
C GLY A 90 11.20 6.14 9.52
N GLY A 91 10.70 5.18 8.77
CA GLY A 91 10.55 3.81 9.24
C GLY A 91 11.89 3.13 9.41
N ARG A 92 11.96 2.19 10.33
CA ARG A 92 13.17 1.39 10.54
C ARG A 92 12.81 -0.09 10.54
N ILE A 93 13.60 -0.85 9.80
CA ILE A 93 13.46 -2.31 9.74
C ILE A 93 14.85 -2.88 9.97
N SER A 94 14.94 -3.71 10.99
CA SER A 94 16.20 -4.39 11.29
C SER A 94 16.43 -5.60 10.40
#